data_8da90899bc1293633efaf10e4c2cb211
#
_entry.id   8da90899bc1293633efaf10e4c2cb211
#
_cell.length_a   1.000
_cell.length_b   1.000
_cell.length_c   1.000
_cell.angle_alpha   90.00
_cell.angle_beta   90.00
_cell.angle_gamma   90.00
#
_symmetry.space_group_name_H-M   'P 1'
#
loop_
_entity.id
_entity.type
_entity.pdbx_description
1 polymer ?
#
loop_
_entity_poly.entity_id
_entity_poly.type
_entity_poly.pdbx_seq_one_letter_code
_entity_poly.pdbx_strand_id
1 'polypeptide(L)'
;MKSTSISRIKNFKHCPLSYLYTYIDKFVPTEQQPIFVQTKGLVLHQVFESILKYENYKDGEPTLPYRKADTKTVMDVFKAAMEENEFPIDKAIEFNLKLGLKRWLDFKHNYLDKNSHVMYAEKQYNEILFGETKTITILDLLEDCGDGNYIIYDYKTPKSVDVNRYKEQLLLYAYTMACVKGIITPGSNDYDTVKQHFKLFVFFPLVSGNFDTYEKCLKQVEFTANEVKHVVEDVKRTCDIIDGFDFTKPAEVLQLSSPDFQCKWCAFYGAHAQPDTV
;
A
#
# COMPACT_ATOMS: atom_id res chain seq x y z
N MET A 1 -0.87 -17.45 13.47
CA MET A 1 -1.33 -16.82 12.19
C MET A 1 -0.39 -17.23 11.09
N LYS A 2 -0.89 -17.69 9.92
CA LYS A 2 0.01 -18.17 8.85
C LYS A 2 0.54 -17.06 7.92
N SER A 3 -0.16 -15.92 7.85
CA SER A 3 0.28 -14.76 7.07
C SER A 3 -0.32 -13.47 7.59
N THR A 4 0.42 -12.36 7.45
CA THR A 4 -0.03 -11.01 7.81
C THR A 4 0.38 -9.99 6.74
N SER A 5 -0.15 -8.77 6.86
CA SER A 5 0.27 -7.58 6.12
C SER A 5 0.06 -6.36 7.02
N ILE A 6 0.64 -5.24 6.67
CA ILE A 6 0.44 -4.00 7.44
C ILE A 6 -1.06 -3.61 7.52
N SER A 7 -1.83 -3.85 6.45
CA SER A 7 -3.27 -3.59 6.44
C SER A 7 -4.03 -4.49 7.41
N ARG A 8 -3.66 -5.76 7.52
CA ARG A 8 -4.25 -6.70 8.50
C ARG A 8 -3.92 -6.28 9.93
N ILE A 9 -2.66 -5.92 10.20
CA ILE A 9 -2.23 -5.42 11.51
C ILE A 9 -3.01 -4.16 11.88
N LYS A 10 -3.10 -3.19 10.99
CA LYS A 10 -3.87 -1.95 11.21
C LYS A 10 -5.35 -2.22 11.44
N ASN A 11 -5.94 -3.15 10.68
CA ASN A 11 -7.35 -3.53 10.85
C ASN A 11 -7.59 -4.15 12.23
N PHE A 12 -6.73 -5.09 12.68
CA PHE A 12 -6.85 -5.69 14.00
C PHE A 12 -6.70 -4.65 15.12
N LYS A 13 -5.68 -3.78 15.04
CA LYS A 13 -5.46 -2.71 16.03
C LYS A 13 -6.62 -1.72 16.10
N HIS A 14 -7.25 -1.44 14.96
CA HIS A 14 -8.40 -0.56 14.89
C HIS A 14 -9.67 -1.23 15.42
N CYS A 15 -9.98 -2.44 14.96
CA CYS A 15 -11.16 -3.18 15.36
C CYS A 15 -10.97 -4.69 15.20
N PRO A 16 -10.70 -5.45 16.29
CA PRO A 16 -10.57 -6.91 16.24
C PRO A 16 -11.76 -7.62 15.61
N LEU A 17 -13.00 -7.10 15.80
CA LEU A 17 -14.20 -7.65 15.18
C LEU A 17 -14.22 -7.47 13.65
N SER A 18 -13.80 -6.31 13.16
CA SER A 18 -13.62 -6.10 11.72
C SER A 18 -12.56 -7.03 11.14
N TYR A 19 -11.49 -7.28 11.90
CA TYR A 19 -10.47 -8.25 11.53
C TYR A 19 -11.04 -9.68 11.45
N LEU A 20 -11.81 -10.11 12.44
CA LEU A 20 -12.49 -11.41 12.45
C LEU A 20 -13.33 -11.58 11.18
N TYR A 21 -14.25 -10.65 10.91
CA TYR A 21 -15.15 -10.74 9.75
C TYR A 21 -14.40 -10.69 8.40
N THR A 22 -13.37 -9.85 8.30
CA THR A 22 -12.65 -9.68 7.02
C THR A 22 -11.72 -10.85 6.71
N TYR A 23 -10.97 -11.32 7.70
CA TYR A 23 -9.82 -12.20 7.44
C TYR A 23 -9.98 -13.63 7.95
N ILE A 24 -10.83 -13.86 8.96
CA ILE A 24 -11.08 -15.18 9.53
C ILE A 24 -12.36 -15.77 8.94
N ASP A 25 -13.50 -15.11 9.15
CA ASP A 25 -14.80 -15.59 8.70
C ASP A 25 -15.03 -15.33 7.20
N LYS A 26 -14.28 -14.37 6.63
CA LYS A 26 -14.43 -13.91 5.23
C LYS A 26 -15.88 -13.56 4.90
N PHE A 27 -16.52 -12.89 5.85
CA PHE A 27 -17.90 -12.43 5.71
C PHE A 27 -18.00 -11.40 4.58
N VAL A 28 -18.93 -11.62 3.67
CA VAL A 28 -19.24 -10.67 2.59
C VAL A 28 -20.44 -9.82 3.03
N PRO A 29 -20.27 -8.52 3.24
CA PRO A 29 -21.39 -7.65 3.62
C PRO A 29 -22.47 -7.66 2.53
N THR A 30 -23.74 -7.72 2.93
CA THR A 30 -24.90 -7.72 2.01
C THR A 30 -25.10 -6.37 1.30
N GLU A 31 -24.59 -5.30 1.87
CA GLU A 31 -24.61 -3.95 1.31
C GLU A 31 -23.19 -3.40 1.25
N GLN A 32 -22.51 -3.60 0.13
CA GLN A 32 -21.29 -2.84 -0.15
C GLN A 32 -21.69 -1.46 -0.64
N GLN A 33 -21.54 -0.44 0.20
CA GLN A 33 -21.56 0.93 -0.33
C GLN A 33 -20.34 1.09 -1.26
N PRO A 34 -20.54 1.57 -2.50
CA PRO A 34 -19.42 1.83 -3.40
C PRO A 34 -18.51 2.88 -2.77
N ILE A 35 -17.36 2.45 -2.31
CA ILE A 35 -16.38 3.32 -1.66
C ILE A 35 -15.63 4.07 -2.78
N PHE A 36 -16.25 5.10 -3.32
CA PHE A 36 -15.73 5.98 -4.38
C PHE A 36 -14.27 6.43 -4.15
N VAL A 37 -13.89 6.59 -2.89
CA VAL A 37 -12.52 7.01 -2.54
C VAL A 37 -11.50 5.91 -2.84
N GLN A 38 -11.85 4.66 -2.59
CA GLN A 38 -10.97 3.51 -2.87
C GLN A 38 -10.83 3.26 -4.37
N THR A 39 -11.93 3.39 -5.12
CA THR A 39 -11.93 3.14 -6.57
C THR A 39 -10.99 4.08 -7.33
N LYS A 40 -10.90 5.36 -6.94
CA LYS A 40 -9.93 6.31 -7.54
C LYS A 40 -8.48 5.85 -7.35
N GLY A 41 -8.16 5.34 -6.16
CA GLY A 41 -6.87 4.76 -5.87
C GLY A 41 -6.58 3.58 -6.76
N LEU A 42 -7.51 2.62 -6.83
CA LEU A 42 -7.36 1.40 -7.64
C LEU A 42 -7.11 1.72 -9.12
N VAL A 43 -7.89 2.63 -9.71
CA VAL A 43 -7.69 3.03 -11.12
C VAL A 43 -6.29 3.59 -11.35
N LEU A 44 -5.83 4.53 -10.53
CA LEU A 44 -4.50 5.13 -10.73
C LEU A 44 -3.37 4.12 -10.50
N HIS A 45 -3.43 3.29 -9.45
CA HIS A 45 -2.44 2.25 -9.20
C HIS A 45 -2.36 1.28 -10.38
N GLN A 46 -3.50 0.80 -10.87
CA GLN A 46 -3.56 -0.11 -12.02
C GLN A 46 -2.98 0.53 -13.29
N VAL A 47 -3.25 1.82 -13.53
CA VAL A 47 -2.70 2.54 -14.68
C VAL A 47 -1.17 2.66 -14.56
N PHE A 48 -0.67 3.07 -13.39
CA PHE A 48 0.77 3.24 -13.18
C PHE A 48 1.51 1.92 -13.30
N GLU A 49 0.99 0.87 -12.68
CA GLU A 49 1.50 -0.50 -12.79
C GLU A 49 1.55 -0.97 -14.25
N SER A 50 0.42 -0.82 -14.96
CA SER A 50 0.31 -1.31 -16.35
C SER A 50 1.27 -0.59 -17.29
N ILE A 51 1.48 0.72 -17.12
CA ILE A 51 2.44 1.48 -17.93
C ILE A 51 3.88 1.03 -17.59
N LEU A 52 4.23 0.90 -16.32
CA LEU A 52 5.56 0.45 -15.91
C LEU A 52 5.85 -0.98 -16.39
N LYS A 53 4.89 -1.88 -16.26
CA LYS A 53 5.03 -3.25 -16.77
C LYS A 53 5.18 -3.29 -18.29
N TYR A 54 4.38 -2.51 -19.01
CA TYR A 54 4.48 -2.41 -20.46
C TYR A 54 5.87 -1.94 -20.91
N GLU A 55 6.45 -0.97 -20.20
CA GLU A 55 7.73 -0.38 -20.57
C GLU A 55 8.95 -1.17 -20.09
N ASN A 56 8.88 -1.77 -18.91
CA ASN A 56 10.05 -2.30 -18.18
C ASN A 56 10.07 -3.82 -18.04
N TYR A 57 8.99 -4.52 -18.45
CA TYR A 57 8.88 -5.95 -18.25
C TYR A 57 8.71 -6.69 -19.56
N LYS A 58 9.46 -7.77 -19.72
CA LYS A 58 9.21 -8.81 -20.70
C LYS A 58 9.07 -10.13 -19.96
N ASP A 59 7.94 -10.81 -20.15
CA ASP A 59 7.69 -12.12 -19.53
C ASP A 59 7.75 -12.10 -17.98
N GLY A 60 7.37 -10.95 -17.38
CA GLY A 60 7.36 -10.76 -15.92
C GLY A 60 8.71 -10.39 -15.29
N GLU A 61 9.79 -10.31 -16.08
CA GLU A 61 11.11 -9.91 -15.61
C GLU A 61 11.48 -8.51 -16.13
N PRO A 62 12.20 -7.69 -15.32
CA PRO A 62 12.65 -6.37 -15.76
C PRO A 62 13.57 -6.47 -16.97
N THR A 63 13.35 -5.63 -17.98
CA THR A 63 14.17 -5.61 -19.19
C THR A 63 14.70 -4.22 -19.51
N LEU A 64 15.91 -4.15 -20.08
CA LEU A 64 16.53 -2.96 -20.64
C LEU A 64 16.92 -3.25 -22.10
N PRO A 65 16.76 -2.30 -23.05
CA PRO A 65 16.17 -0.98 -22.92
C PRO A 65 14.63 -1.00 -22.84
N TYR A 66 14.06 0.03 -22.24
CA TYR A 66 12.63 0.18 -22.04
C TYR A 66 11.88 0.44 -23.35
N ARG A 67 10.68 -0.11 -23.46
CA ARG A 67 9.72 0.23 -24.50
C ARG A 67 8.82 1.36 -24.01
N LYS A 68 9.07 2.61 -24.41
CA LYS A 68 8.23 3.73 -23.98
C LYS A 68 6.79 3.61 -24.48
N ALA A 69 5.82 3.79 -23.58
CA ALA A 69 4.42 3.89 -23.93
C ALA A 69 4.15 5.25 -24.63
N ASP A 70 3.51 5.20 -25.80
CA ASP A 70 3.02 6.40 -26.45
C ASP A 70 1.71 6.90 -25.81
N THR A 71 1.29 8.11 -26.19
CA THR A 71 0.08 8.72 -25.63
C THR A 71 -1.17 7.86 -25.87
N LYS A 72 -1.25 7.14 -27.00
CA LYS A 72 -2.37 6.26 -27.30
C LYS A 72 -2.40 5.09 -26.34
N THR A 73 -1.27 4.40 -26.17
CA THR A 73 -1.14 3.29 -25.20
C THR A 73 -1.51 3.72 -23.79
N VAL A 74 -1.02 4.88 -23.34
CA VAL A 74 -1.36 5.44 -22.01
C VAL A 74 -2.85 5.66 -21.87
N MET A 75 -3.51 6.22 -22.88
CA MET A 75 -4.95 6.49 -22.84
C MET A 75 -5.79 5.22 -22.95
N ASP A 76 -5.35 4.21 -23.68
CA ASP A 76 -6.02 2.93 -23.78
C ASP A 76 -5.94 2.17 -22.44
N VAL A 77 -4.79 2.17 -21.77
CA VAL A 77 -4.62 1.62 -20.41
C VAL A 77 -5.52 2.35 -19.41
N PHE A 78 -5.58 3.69 -19.48
CA PHE A 78 -6.44 4.48 -18.58
C PHE A 78 -7.92 4.14 -18.74
N LYS A 79 -8.40 4.03 -19.97
CA LYS A 79 -9.80 3.64 -20.25
C LYS A 79 -10.10 2.23 -19.76
N ALA A 80 -9.22 1.27 -20.05
CA ALA A 80 -9.37 -0.11 -19.58
C ALA A 80 -9.45 -0.20 -18.06
N ALA A 81 -8.62 0.54 -17.33
CA ALA A 81 -8.66 0.59 -15.87
C ALA A 81 -9.96 1.22 -15.33
N MET A 82 -10.50 2.23 -16.01
CA MET A 82 -11.79 2.83 -15.65
C MET A 82 -12.95 1.84 -15.84
N GLU A 83 -12.96 1.11 -16.95
CA GLU A 83 -13.97 0.11 -17.27
C GLU A 83 -13.91 -1.10 -16.32
N GLU A 84 -12.73 -1.63 -16.06
CA GLU A 84 -12.53 -2.78 -15.19
C GLU A 84 -12.93 -2.51 -13.73
N ASN A 85 -12.73 -1.28 -13.26
CA ASN A 85 -13.13 -0.88 -11.92
C ASN A 85 -14.60 -0.35 -11.86
N GLU A 86 -15.37 -0.53 -12.90
CA GLU A 86 -16.78 -0.06 -13.00
C GLU A 86 -16.94 1.40 -12.57
N PHE A 87 -15.95 2.23 -12.92
CA PHE A 87 -15.87 3.58 -12.41
C PHE A 87 -16.96 4.46 -13.05
N PRO A 88 -17.85 5.11 -12.25
CA PRO A 88 -18.89 5.92 -12.80
C PRO A 88 -18.31 7.14 -13.54
N ILE A 89 -18.86 7.41 -14.73
CA ILE A 89 -18.40 8.48 -15.61
C ILE A 89 -18.90 9.83 -15.06
N ASP A 90 -18.17 10.36 -14.08
CA ASP A 90 -18.28 11.75 -13.65
C ASP A 90 -17.13 12.55 -14.27
N LYS A 91 -17.45 13.52 -15.10
CA LYS A 91 -16.46 14.33 -15.83
C LYS A 91 -15.47 15.06 -14.92
N ALA A 92 -15.92 15.51 -13.74
CA ALA A 92 -15.04 16.19 -12.79
C ALA A 92 -14.05 15.22 -12.14
N ILE A 93 -14.49 14.00 -11.86
CA ILE A 93 -13.65 12.95 -11.30
C ILE A 93 -12.65 12.45 -12.35
N GLU A 94 -13.12 12.18 -13.56
CA GLU A 94 -12.28 11.80 -14.70
C GLU A 94 -11.18 12.85 -14.97
N PHE A 95 -11.53 14.14 -14.93
CA PHE A 95 -10.55 15.22 -15.06
C PHE A 95 -9.49 15.16 -13.97
N ASN A 96 -9.86 14.95 -12.72
CA ASN A 96 -8.91 14.83 -11.62
C ASN A 96 -7.98 13.61 -11.77
N LEU A 97 -8.52 12.47 -12.23
CA LEU A 97 -7.72 11.27 -12.50
C LEU A 97 -6.71 11.50 -13.63
N LYS A 98 -7.15 12.16 -14.73
CA LYS A 98 -6.26 12.55 -15.84
C LYS A 98 -5.17 13.52 -15.39
N LEU A 99 -5.49 14.46 -14.50
CA LEU A 99 -4.49 15.35 -13.90
C LEU A 99 -3.49 14.56 -13.04
N GLY A 100 -3.97 13.61 -12.23
CA GLY A 100 -3.13 12.71 -11.46
C GLY A 100 -2.20 11.87 -12.35
N LEU A 101 -2.74 11.33 -13.43
CA LEU A 101 -1.95 10.60 -14.44
C LEU A 101 -0.89 11.50 -15.09
N LYS A 102 -1.24 12.72 -15.48
CA LYS A 102 -0.30 13.69 -16.06
C LYS A 102 0.87 13.97 -15.10
N ARG A 103 0.60 14.20 -13.83
CA ARG A 103 1.62 14.44 -12.79
C ARG A 103 2.51 13.21 -12.60
N TRP A 104 1.93 12.01 -12.64
CA TRP A 104 2.69 10.78 -12.53
C TRP A 104 3.57 10.53 -13.78
N LEU A 105 3.06 10.82 -14.97
CA LEU A 105 3.87 10.76 -16.20
C LEU A 105 5.03 11.76 -16.17
N ASP A 106 4.80 12.96 -15.63
CA ASP A 106 5.85 13.95 -15.40
C ASP A 106 6.91 13.43 -14.41
N PHE A 107 6.49 12.83 -13.28
CA PHE A 107 7.37 12.14 -12.35
C PHE A 107 8.16 11.03 -13.03
N LYS A 108 7.47 10.18 -13.79
CA LYS A 108 8.11 9.10 -14.52
C LYS A 108 9.18 9.63 -15.50
N HIS A 109 8.80 10.54 -16.39
CA HIS A 109 9.71 11.01 -17.46
C HIS A 109 10.86 11.90 -16.95
N ASN A 110 10.60 12.72 -15.94
CA ASN A 110 11.56 13.71 -15.45
C ASN A 110 12.37 13.26 -14.24
N TYR A 111 11.99 12.17 -13.62
CA TYR A 111 12.68 11.62 -12.46
C TYR A 111 13.06 10.14 -12.66
N LEU A 112 12.10 9.23 -12.81
CA LEU A 112 12.39 7.79 -12.89
C LEU A 112 13.19 7.44 -14.16
N ASP A 113 12.78 7.89 -15.32
CA ASP A 113 13.42 7.53 -16.61
C ASP A 113 14.83 8.14 -16.80
N LYS A 114 15.22 9.08 -15.93
CA LYS A 114 16.57 9.65 -15.95
C LYS A 114 17.61 8.76 -15.28
N ASN A 115 17.16 7.81 -14.48
CA ASN A 115 17.98 6.85 -13.78
C ASN A 115 18.01 5.53 -14.55
N SER A 116 19.18 4.92 -14.68
CA SER A 116 19.31 3.58 -15.30
C SER A 116 19.05 2.45 -14.31
N HIS A 117 18.18 2.69 -13.35
CA HIS A 117 17.91 1.76 -12.25
C HIS A 117 16.85 0.74 -12.65
N VAL A 118 16.93 -0.45 -12.06
CA VAL A 118 15.93 -1.50 -12.22
C VAL A 118 14.73 -1.18 -11.33
N MET A 119 13.53 -1.27 -11.91
CA MET A 119 12.28 -0.96 -11.21
C MET A 119 11.37 -2.19 -11.13
N TYR A 120 10.69 -2.36 -10.01
CA TYR A 120 9.72 -3.42 -9.77
C TYR A 120 8.39 -2.78 -9.34
N ALA A 121 7.36 -2.87 -10.21
CA ALA A 121 6.03 -2.32 -9.95
C ALA A 121 5.09 -3.40 -9.42
N GLU A 122 4.30 -3.06 -8.40
CA GLU A 122 3.26 -3.90 -7.78
C GLU A 122 3.76 -5.34 -7.47
N LYS A 123 5.04 -5.43 -7.08
CA LYS A 123 5.63 -6.74 -6.79
C LYS A 123 5.30 -7.18 -5.38
N GLN A 124 4.74 -8.38 -5.28
CA GLN A 124 4.47 -9.01 -4.00
C GLN A 124 5.70 -9.74 -3.49
N TYR A 125 6.03 -9.49 -2.24
CA TYR A 125 7.06 -10.19 -1.48
C TYR A 125 6.43 -10.92 -0.30
N ASN A 126 6.96 -12.10 -0.01
CA ASN A 126 6.50 -12.94 1.08
C ASN A 126 7.72 -13.37 1.89
N GLU A 127 7.86 -12.85 3.09
CA GLU A 127 9.01 -13.12 3.96
C GLU A 127 8.54 -13.54 5.35
N ILE A 128 9.25 -14.46 5.98
CA ILE A 128 9.00 -14.86 7.37
C ILE A 128 9.83 -13.93 8.25
N LEU A 129 9.20 -12.89 8.80
CA LEU A 129 9.86 -11.89 9.63
C LEU A 129 9.84 -12.24 11.12
N PHE A 130 8.77 -12.91 11.57
CA PHE A 130 8.50 -13.14 12.98
C PHE A 130 8.02 -14.57 13.21
N GLY A 131 8.83 -15.39 13.88
CA GLY A 131 8.50 -16.79 14.15
C GLY A 131 8.14 -17.55 12.87
N GLU A 132 6.89 -18.06 12.80
CA GLU A 132 6.37 -18.75 11.61
C GLU A 132 5.43 -17.83 10.77
N THR A 133 5.28 -16.57 11.17
CA THR A 133 4.35 -15.63 10.51
C THR A 133 4.95 -15.06 9.23
N LYS A 134 4.31 -15.35 8.12
CA LYS A 134 4.65 -14.83 6.81
C LYS A 134 4.10 -13.41 6.63
N THR A 135 4.97 -12.45 6.36
CA THR A 135 4.57 -11.08 6.04
C THR A 135 4.39 -10.94 4.53
N ILE A 136 3.21 -10.47 4.12
CA ILE A 136 2.89 -10.16 2.73
C ILE A 136 3.08 -8.65 2.55
N THR A 137 3.96 -8.28 1.64
CA THR A 137 4.27 -6.89 1.28
C THR A 137 4.10 -6.73 -0.21
N ILE A 138 3.25 -5.79 -0.63
CA ILE A 138 3.08 -5.38 -2.02
C ILE A 138 3.59 -3.95 -2.11
N LEU A 139 4.58 -3.72 -2.96
CA LEU A 139 5.17 -2.40 -3.17
C LEU A 139 4.63 -1.80 -4.45
N ASP A 140 4.11 -0.59 -4.41
CA ASP A 140 3.64 0.12 -5.60
C ASP A 140 4.81 0.30 -6.59
N LEU A 141 5.98 0.72 -6.08
CA LEU A 141 7.21 0.77 -6.87
C LEU A 141 8.45 0.60 -5.96
N LEU A 142 9.34 -0.28 -6.35
CA LEU A 142 10.69 -0.43 -5.80
C LEU A 142 11.71 -0.09 -6.88
N GLU A 143 12.62 0.82 -6.61
CA GLU A 143 13.76 1.16 -7.42
C GLU A 143 15.03 0.56 -6.80
N ASP A 144 15.76 -0.24 -7.57
CA ASP A 144 17.06 -0.81 -7.19
C ASP A 144 18.16 0.09 -7.75
N CYS A 145 18.79 0.87 -6.87
CA CYS A 145 19.82 1.85 -7.25
C CYS A 145 21.21 1.24 -7.39
N GLY A 146 21.33 -0.08 -7.19
CA GLY A 146 22.63 -0.76 -7.12
C GLY A 146 23.31 -0.65 -5.75
N ASP A 147 24.39 -1.43 -5.56
CA ASP A 147 25.20 -1.47 -4.34
C ASP A 147 24.38 -1.68 -3.05
N GLY A 148 23.25 -2.40 -3.16
CA GLY A 148 22.35 -2.68 -2.04
C GLY A 148 21.48 -1.49 -1.62
N ASN A 149 21.41 -0.42 -2.40
CA ASN A 149 20.59 0.75 -2.12
C ASN A 149 19.25 0.70 -2.86
N TYR A 150 18.18 1.07 -2.17
CA TYR A 150 16.82 0.96 -2.68
C TYR A 150 16.00 2.20 -2.38
N ILE A 151 15.03 2.51 -3.26
CA ILE A 151 14.02 3.53 -3.03
C ILE A 151 12.65 2.86 -3.11
N ILE A 152 11.82 3.08 -2.10
CA ILE A 152 10.44 2.62 -2.08
C ILE A 152 9.53 3.83 -2.30
N TYR A 153 8.66 3.71 -3.29
CA TYR A 153 7.60 4.69 -3.56
C TYR A 153 6.25 4.05 -3.26
N ASP A 154 5.40 4.79 -2.58
CA ASP A 154 4.04 4.40 -2.23
C ASP A 154 3.08 5.46 -2.76
N TYR A 155 2.07 5.04 -3.55
CA TYR A 155 1.14 5.95 -4.19
C TYR A 155 -0.09 6.16 -3.33
N LYS A 156 -0.45 7.42 -3.07
CA LYS A 156 -1.59 7.74 -2.22
C LYS A 156 -2.46 8.82 -2.87
N THR A 157 -3.76 8.60 -2.88
CA THR A 157 -4.76 9.41 -3.60
C THR A 157 -5.53 10.46 -2.76
N PRO A 158 -5.24 10.74 -1.46
CA PRO A 158 -5.89 11.85 -0.79
C PRO A 158 -5.46 13.20 -1.38
N LYS A 159 -6.34 14.19 -1.24
CA LYS A 159 -6.08 15.57 -1.70
C LYS A 159 -5.14 16.36 -0.79
N SER A 160 -4.92 15.88 0.43
CA SER A 160 -4.00 16.47 1.41
C SER A 160 -2.73 15.65 1.54
N VAL A 161 -1.61 16.33 1.77
CA VAL A 161 -0.30 15.70 1.97
C VAL A 161 -0.06 15.50 3.45
N ASP A 162 -0.09 14.26 3.90
CA ASP A 162 0.32 13.87 5.25
C ASP A 162 1.15 12.58 5.18
N VAL A 163 2.45 12.72 5.09
CA VAL A 163 3.38 11.58 4.98
C VAL A 163 3.43 10.73 6.25
N ASN A 164 3.17 11.33 7.42
CA ASN A 164 3.26 10.62 8.70
C ASN A 164 2.21 9.51 8.80
N ARG A 165 1.06 9.71 8.17
CA ARG A 165 -0.02 8.71 8.10
C ARG A 165 0.44 7.38 7.46
N TYR A 166 1.42 7.45 6.56
CA TYR A 166 1.90 6.30 5.77
C TYR A 166 3.27 5.80 6.23
N LYS A 167 3.90 6.51 7.16
CA LYS A 167 5.27 6.25 7.61
C LYS A 167 5.45 4.83 8.14
N GLU A 168 4.57 4.36 9.03
CA GLU A 168 4.63 3.00 9.59
C GLU A 168 4.63 1.92 8.49
N GLN A 169 3.80 2.10 7.46
CA GLN A 169 3.72 1.18 6.34
C GLN A 169 5.04 1.10 5.60
N LEU A 170 5.61 2.25 5.28
CA LEU A 170 6.87 2.34 4.55
C LEU A 170 8.05 1.82 5.37
N LEU A 171 8.07 2.04 6.68
CA LEU A 171 9.12 1.51 7.57
C LEU A 171 9.08 -0.03 7.62
N LEU A 172 7.89 -0.62 7.71
CA LEU A 172 7.75 -2.07 7.63
C LEU A 172 8.17 -2.60 6.26
N TYR A 173 7.85 -1.88 5.19
CA TYR A 173 8.27 -2.24 3.83
C TYR A 173 9.80 -2.24 3.71
N ALA A 174 10.48 -1.20 4.21
CA ALA A 174 11.93 -1.12 4.19
C ALA A 174 12.58 -2.28 4.96
N TYR A 175 12.07 -2.60 6.16
CA TYR A 175 12.55 -3.74 6.95
C TYR A 175 12.31 -5.07 6.22
N THR A 176 11.12 -5.28 5.68
CA THR A 176 10.81 -6.49 4.90
C THR A 176 11.76 -6.64 3.71
N MET A 177 11.96 -5.55 2.96
CA MET A 177 12.84 -5.57 1.80
C MET A 177 14.31 -5.77 2.17
N ALA A 178 14.77 -5.24 3.30
CA ALA A 178 16.11 -5.50 3.80
C ALA A 178 16.32 -7.00 4.06
N CYS A 179 15.31 -7.70 4.60
CA CYS A 179 15.35 -9.16 4.77
C CYS A 179 15.30 -9.89 3.41
N VAL A 180 14.36 -9.53 2.54
CA VAL A 180 14.20 -10.16 1.21
C VAL A 180 15.45 -10.03 0.34
N LYS A 181 16.14 -8.90 0.44
CA LYS A 181 17.38 -8.62 -0.33
C LYS A 181 18.64 -9.15 0.36
N GLY A 182 18.50 -9.80 1.53
CA GLY A 182 19.63 -10.36 2.27
C GLY A 182 20.57 -9.31 2.88
N ILE A 183 20.10 -8.05 3.00
CA ILE A 183 20.85 -6.95 3.65
C ILE A 183 20.95 -7.21 5.15
N ILE A 184 19.86 -7.68 5.73
CA ILE A 184 19.77 -8.17 7.10
C ILE A 184 19.09 -9.55 7.13
N THR A 185 19.27 -10.30 8.19
CA THR A 185 18.52 -11.55 8.40
C THR A 185 17.14 -11.26 9.02
N PRO A 186 16.09 -12.06 8.70
CA PRO A 186 14.80 -11.95 9.38
C PRO A 186 14.94 -12.01 10.91
N GLY A 187 14.28 -11.10 11.61
CA GLY A 187 14.37 -10.95 13.05
C GLY A 187 15.61 -10.19 13.54
N SER A 188 16.46 -9.68 12.65
CA SER A 188 17.60 -8.85 13.01
C SER A 188 17.16 -7.54 13.68
N ASN A 189 17.98 -7.08 14.63
CA ASN A 189 17.85 -5.77 15.28
C ASN A 189 18.77 -4.70 14.64
N ASP A 190 19.32 -4.96 13.46
CA ASP A 190 20.18 -4.04 12.75
C ASP A 190 19.35 -3.02 11.94
N TYR A 191 18.70 -2.13 12.65
CA TYR A 191 17.83 -1.09 12.07
C TYR A 191 18.62 0.07 11.45
N ASP A 192 19.88 0.26 11.85
CA ASP A 192 20.77 1.27 11.25
C ASP A 192 21.11 0.89 9.82
N THR A 193 21.39 -0.37 9.55
CA THR A 193 21.60 -0.88 8.18
C THR A 193 20.34 -0.66 7.33
N VAL A 194 19.12 -0.90 7.84
CA VAL A 194 17.89 -0.57 7.11
C VAL A 194 17.84 0.91 6.76
N LYS A 195 18.15 1.80 7.73
CA LYS A 195 18.17 3.25 7.49
C LYS A 195 19.20 3.67 6.43
N GLN A 196 20.33 3.01 6.36
CA GLN A 196 21.40 3.34 5.40
C GLN A 196 21.04 2.96 3.97
N HIS A 197 20.34 1.84 3.77
CA HIS A 197 20.09 1.24 2.46
C HIS A 197 18.78 1.66 1.82
N PHE A 198 17.86 2.31 2.56
CA PHE A 198 16.53 2.64 2.04
C PHE A 198 16.24 4.13 2.08
N LYS A 199 15.66 4.64 0.97
CA LYS A 199 14.95 5.93 0.93
C LYS A 199 13.46 5.66 0.69
N LEU A 200 12.60 6.44 1.32
CA LEU A 200 11.16 6.25 1.31
C LEU A 200 10.48 7.50 0.77
N PHE A 201 9.55 7.31 -0.15
CA PHE A 201 8.78 8.39 -0.73
C PHE A 201 7.29 8.04 -0.78
N VAL A 202 6.46 9.07 -0.65
CA VAL A 202 5.03 9.00 -0.97
C VAL A 202 4.76 9.93 -2.14
N PHE A 203 4.04 9.41 -3.13
CA PHE A 203 3.58 10.19 -4.28
C PHE A 203 2.07 10.43 -4.19
N PHE A 204 1.66 11.70 -4.19
CA PHE A 204 0.27 12.15 -4.06
C PHE A 204 -0.26 12.72 -5.38
N PRO A 205 -0.67 11.89 -6.36
CA PRO A 205 -1.09 12.36 -7.68
C PRO A 205 -2.28 13.31 -7.64
N LEU A 206 -3.18 13.16 -6.66
CA LEU A 206 -4.41 13.95 -6.54
C LEU A 206 -4.33 15.12 -5.56
N VAL A 207 -3.12 15.46 -5.08
CA VAL A 207 -2.96 16.60 -4.16
C VAL A 207 -3.56 17.89 -4.75
N SER A 208 -4.21 18.68 -3.87
CA SER A 208 -4.87 19.92 -4.28
C SER A 208 -3.85 20.96 -4.76
N GLY A 209 -4.19 21.68 -5.84
CA GLY A 209 -3.37 22.76 -6.39
C GLY A 209 -3.38 22.80 -7.90
N ASN A 210 -3.18 23.99 -8.45
CA ASN A 210 -3.12 24.21 -9.89
C ASN A 210 -1.65 24.12 -10.36
N PHE A 211 -1.14 22.90 -10.51
CA PHE A 211 0.21 22.61 -11.00
C PHE A 211 0.18 21.26 -11.73
N ASP A 212 1.08 21.11 -12.69
CA ASP A 212 1.17 19.94 -13.56
C ASP A 212 2.41 19.08 -13.28
N THR A 213 3.31 19.55 -12.41
CA THR A 213 4.62 18.96 -12.17
C THR A 213 4.62 18.05 -10.94
N TYR A 214 5.56 17.09 -10.91
CA TYR A 214 5.61 16.05 -9.87
C TYR A 214 6.19 16.52 -8.53
N GLU A 215 6.98 17.59 -8.50
CA GLU A 215 7.77 17.99 -7.31
C GLU A 215 6.88 18.26 -6.09
N LYS A 216 5.67 18.78 -6.31
CA LYS A 216 4.69 18.99 -5.23
C LYS A 216 3.99 17.72 -4.80
N CYS A 217 3.97 16.72 -5.68
CA CYS A 217 3.34 15.42 -5.44
C CYS A 217 4.26 14.44 -4.71
N LEU A 218 5.57 14.50 -4.97
CA LEU A 218 6.57 13.60 -4.39
C LEU A 218 7.06 14.14 -3.05
N LYS A 219 6.97 13.33 -2.01
CA LYS A 219 7.41 13.68 -0.64
C LYS A 219 8.29 12.60 -0.07
N GLN A 220 9.49 12.98 0.34
CA GLN A 220 10.37 12.10 1.10
C GLN A 220 9.84 11.90 2.51
N VAL A 221 9.95 10.67 3.00
CA VAL A 221 9.64 10.30 4.38
C VAL A 221 10.96 10.14 5.11
N GLU A 222 11.29 11.14 5.91
CA GLU A 222 12.46 11.04 6.79
C GLU A 222 12.17 10.11 7.96
N PHE A 223 13.15 9.30 8.31
CA PHE A 223 13.02 8.33 9.40
C PHE A 223 14.37 8.03 10.08
N THR A 224 14.28 7.45 11.27
CA THR A 224 15.40 7.01 12.08
C THR A 224 15.37 5.49 12.27
N ALA A 225 16.50 4.89 12.60
CA ALA A 225 16.58 3.47 12.96
C ALA A 225 15.65 3.13 14.15
N ASN A 226 15.52 4.03 15.11
CA ASN A 226 14.62 3.83 16.26
C ASN A 226 13.14 3.76 15.85
N GLU A 227 12.71 4.54 14.87
CA GLU A 227 11.33 4.45 14.33
C GLU A 227 11.11 3.12 13.61
N VAL A 228 12.08 2.61 12.84
CA VAL A 228 12.01 1.26 12.26
C VAL A 228 11.84 0.22 13.36
N LYS A 229 12.68 0.27 14.40
CA LYS A 229 12.60 -0.60 15.58
C LYS A 229 11.19 -0.60 16.18
N HIS A 230 10.66 0.56 16.48
CA HIS A 230 9.33 0.68 17.09
C HIS A 230 8.24 0.04 16.25
N VAL A 231 8.25 0.26 14.93
CA VAL A 231 7.26 -0.34 14.03
C VAL A 231 7.40 -1.85 13.98
N VAL A 232 8.61 -2.37 13.87
CA VAL A 232 8.89 -3.81 13.80
C VAL A 232 8.48 -4.52 15.08
N GLU A 233 8.84 -3.96 16.25
CA GLU A 233 8.47 -4.51 17.56
C GLU A 233 6.94 -4.46 17.80
N ASP A 234 6.28 -3.38 17.37
CA ASP A 234 4.83 -3.24 17.49
C ASP A 234 4.08 -4.23 16.60
N VAL A 235 4.54 -4.42 15.36
CA VAL A 235 3.98 -5.44 14.44
C VAL A 235 4.18 -6.83 15.01
N LYS A 236 5.38 -7.17 15.51
CA LYS A 236 5.67 -8.45 16.14
C LYS A 236 4.73 -8.72 17.31
N ARG A 237 4.64 -7.77 18.25
CA ARG A 237 3.74 -7.87 19.40
C ARG A 237 2.28 -8.07 18.98
N THR A 238 1.83 -7.35 17.94
CA THR A 238 0.46 -7.49 17.42
C THR A 238 0.25 -8.87 16.79
N CYS A 239 1.22 -9.43 16.09
CA CYS A 239 1.17 -10.79 15.58
C CYS A 239 1.04 -11.81 16.72
N ASP A 240 1.84 -11.66 17.78
CA ASP A 240 1.81 -12.54 18.96
C ASP A 240 0.43 -12.49 19.63
N ILE A 241 -0.19 -11.30 19.73
CA ILE A 241 -1.55 -11.14 20.26
C ILE A 241 -2.56 -11.87 19.37
N ILE A 242 -2.51 -11.66 18.05
CA ILE A 242 -3.44 -12.31 17.10
C ILE A 242 -3.30 -13.82 17.15
N ASP A 243 -2.08 -14.34 17.24
CA ASP A 243 -1.82 -15.79 17.27
C ASP A 243 -2.30 -16.45 18.57
N GLY A 244 -2.28 -15.72 19.69
CA GLY A 244 -2.81 -16.16 20.96
C GLY A 244 -4.33 -15.94 21.14
N PHE A 245 -4.99 -15.32 20.15
CA PHE A 245 -6.38 -14.91 20.28
C PHE A 245 -7.35 -16.00 19.84
N ASP A 246 -8.38 -16.26 20.68
CA ASP A 246 -9.44 -17.22 20.38
C ASP A 246 -10.61 -16.55 19.63
N PHE A 247 -10.52 -16.56 18.30
CA PHE A 247 -11.56 -16.02 17.43
C PHE A 247 -12.86 -16.84 17.39
N THR A 248 -12.92 -18.00 18.06
CA THR A 248 -14.16 -18.80 18.16
C THR A 248 -15.15 -18.21 19.16
N LYS A 249 -14.74 -17.16 19.89
CA LYS A 249 -15.55 -16.48 20.90
C LYS A 249 -15.88 -15.04 20.50
N PRO A 250 -16.85 -14.82 19.59
CA PRO A 250 -17.15 -13.48 19.06
C PRO A 250 -17.49 -12.43 20.11
N ALA A 251 -18.12 -12.84 21.24
CA ALA A 251 -18.45 -11.94 22.33
C ALA A 251 -17.20 -11.34 23.02
N GLU A 252 -16.12 -12.13 23.17
CA GLU A 252 -14.86 -11.64 23.73
C GLU A 252 -14.16 -10.69 22.71
N VAL A 253 -14.25 -10.99 21.42
CA VAL A 253 -13.75 -10.11 20.34
C VAL A 253 -14.48 -8.77 20.35
N LEU A 254 -15.81 -8.80 20.53
CA LEU A 254 -16.65 -7.59 20.59
C LEU A 254 -16.25 -6.68 21.76
N GLN A 255 -15.94 -7.25 22.93
CA GLN A 255 -15.52 -6.48 24.10
C GLN A 255 -14.21 -5.71 23.90
N LEU A 256 -13.32 -6.21 23.03
CA LEU A 256 -12.08 -5.54 22.68
C LEU A 256 -12.25 -4.48 21.58
N SER A 257 -13.39 -4.49 20.92
CA SER A 257 -13.69 -3.56 19.82
C SER A 257 -14.39 -2.34 20.39
N SER A 258 -13.68 -1.20 20.43
CA SER A 258 -14.26 0.06 20.90
C SER A 258 -15.01 0.75 19.77
N PRO A 259 -16.35 0.92 19.86
CA PRO A 259 -17.09 1.69 18.87
C PRO A 259 -16.57 3.11 18.79
N ASP A 260 -16.29 3.58 17.57
CA ASP A 260 -15.89 4.95 17.32
C ASP A 260 -16.69 5.58 16.15
N PHE A 261 -16.35 6.82 15.79
CA PHE A 261 -17.01 7.53 14.69
C PHE A 261 -16.84 6.84 13.31
N GLN A 262 -15.87 5.93 13.18
CA GLN A 262 -15.62 5.20 11.93
C GLN A 262 -16.55 4.01 11.78
N CYS A 263 -17.21 3.55 12.86
CA CYS A 263 -18.16 2.45 12.81
C CYS A 263 -19.29 2.70 11.82
N LYS A 264 -19.78 3.93 11.69
CA LYS A 264 -20.81 4.29 10.71
C LYS A 264 -20.42 4.06 9.25
N TRP A 265 -19.10 3.94 8.97
CA TRP A 265 -18.54 3.67 7.66
C TRP A 265 -18.04 2.23 7.52
N CYS A 266 -18.19 1.43 8.58
CA CYS A 266 -17.77 0.04 8.59
C CYS A 266 -18.75 -0.81 7.77
N ALA A 267 -18.22 -1.60 6.84
CA ALA A 267 -19.02 -2.51 6.03
C ALA A 267 -19.80 -3.54 6.86
N PHE A 268 -19.38 -3.78 8.11
CA PHE A 268 -19.99 -4.75 9.02
C PHE A 268 -20.85 -4.11 10.13
N TYR A 269 -21.08 -2.80 10.06
CA TYR A 269 -21.81 -2.07 11.12
C TYR A 269 -23.18 -2.68 11.42
N GLY A 270 -23.94 -3.04 10.40
CA GLY A 270 -25.25 -3.70 10.57
C GLY A 270 -25.17 -5.10 11.18
N ALA A 271 -24.04 -5.80 11.03
CA ALA A 271 -23.87 -7.14 11.55
C ALA A 271 -23.60 -7.18 13.06
N HIS A 272 -23.08 -6.09 13.65
CA HIS A 272 -22.79 -6.03 15.09
C HIS A 272 -23.56 -4.95 15.86
N ALA A 273 -24.36 -4.13 15.16
CA ALA A 273 -25.23 -3.13 15.79
C ALA A 273 -26.56 -3.71 16.30
N GLN A 274 -26.79 -5.01 16.18
CA GLN A 274 -27.94 -5.71 16.73
C GLN A 274 -27.49 -6.65 17.85
N PRO A 275 -27.38 -6.18 19.12
CA PRO A 275 -27.03 -7.06 20.24
C PRO A 275 -28.18 -7.97 20.71
N ASP A 276 -29.36 -7.91 20.14
CA ASP A 276 -30.58 -8.49 20.73
C ASP A 276 -31.26 -9.60 19.91
N THR A 277 -30.54 -10.36 19.10
CA THR A 277 -31.11 -11.56 18.47
C THR A 277 -30.15 -12.75 18.57
N VAL A 278 -29.96 -13.23 19.78
CA VAL A 278 -29.65 -14.64 20.08
C VAL A 278 -30.53 -15.11 21.21
#